data_bd8e1c20df98a349bc140c5191a712eb
#
_entry.id   bd8e1c20df98a349bc140c5191a712eb
#
_cell.length_a   1.000
_cell.length_b   1.000
_cell.length_c   1.000
_cell.angle_alpha   90.00
_cell.angle_beta   90.00
_cell.angle_gamma   90.00
#
_symmetry.space_group_name_H-M   'P 1'
#
loop_
_entity.id
_entity.type
_entity.pdbx_description
1 polymer ?
#
loop_
_entity_poly.entity_id
_entity_poly.type
_entity_poly.pdbx_seq_one_letter_code
_entity_poly.pdbx_strand_id
1 'polypeptide(L)'
;MSENLARLHGADPRKARLAGMLHDLARLYSAEQLLRESAQYGIAADSHALEHPVVLHAPLSAALAQRFFGVEDADVLSAITKHTLGAGEMSPLDCILYLADGLEPGRDFAEREHLAALAERDLGEAMRATIRSTLRYLNQRRLPVAPQTAALMHAFGMEQFGHS
;
A
#
# COMPACT_ATOMS: atom_id res chain seq x y z
N MET A 1 -11.95 -7.48 3.33
CA MET A 1 -12.03 -6.05 3.69
C MET A 1 -12.12 -5.16 2.45
N SER A 2 -11.21 -5.24 1.48
CA SER A 2 -11.19 -4.39 0.28
C SER A 2 -12.53 -4.35 -0.50
N GLU A 3 -13.17 -5.51 -0.74
CA GLU A 3 -14.46 -5.58 -1.43
C GLU A 3 -15.60 -4.85 -0.68
N ASN A 4 -15.62 -4.92 0.66
CA ASN A 4 -16.59 -4.19 1.48
C ASN A 4 -16.38 -2.67 1.42
N LEU A 5 -15.13 -2.21 1.58
CA LEU A 5 -14.80 -0.80 1.45
C LEU A 5 -15.13 -0.26 0.05
N ALA A 6 -14.89 -1.04 -1.00
CA ALA A 6 -15.25 -0.64 -2.36
C ALA A 6 -16.77 -0.41 -2.52
N ARG A 7 -17.60 -1.28 -1.97
CA ARG A 7 -19.07 -1.08 -1.98
C ARG A 7 -19.48 0.19 -1.23
N LEU A 8 -18.88 0.45 -0.07
CA LEU A 8 -19.21 1.61 0.76
C LEU A 8 -18.80 2.94 0.10
N HIS A 9 -17.71 2.94 -0.65
CA HIS A 9 -17.14 4.15 -1.25
C HIS A 9 -17.35 4.28 -2.77
N GLY A 10 -18.24 3.46 -3.36
CA GLY A 10 -18.61 3.57 -4.77
C GLY A 10 -17.52 3.15 -5.77
N ALA A 11 -16.51 2.38 -5.32
CA ALA A 11 -15.54 1.76 -6.21
C ALA A 11 -16.02 0.37 -6.66
N ASP A 12 -15.39 -0.21 -7.69
CA ASP A 12 -15.75 -1.53 -8.18
C ASP A 12 -15.33 -2.64 -7.19
N PRO A 13 -16.29 -3.37 -6.57
CA PRO A 13 -15.96 -4.41 -5.60
C PRO A 13 -15.21 -5.60 -6.22
N ARG A 14 -15.39 -5.86 -7.52
CA ARG A 14 -14.71 -6.96 -8.22
C ARG A 14 -13.23 -6.63 -8.41
N LYS A 15 -12.92 -5.38 -8.81
CA LYS A 15 -11.55 -4.88 -8.90
C LYS A 15 -10.87 -4.91 -7.53
N ALA A 16 -11.54 -4.44 -6.48
CA ALA A 16 -11.03 -4.44 -5.12
C ALA A 16 -10.76 -5.85 -4.59
N ARG A 17 -11.65 -6.81 -4.87
CA ARG A 17 -11.45 -8.22 -4.53
C ARG A 17 -10.24 -8.79 -5.25
N LEU A 18 -10.14 -8.57 -6.57
CA LEU A 18 -9.02 -9.07 -7.38
C LEU A 18 -7.69 -8.50 -6.89
N ALA A 19 -7.62 -7.19 -6.68
CA ALA A 19 -6.44 -6.54 -6.12
C ALA A 19 -6.07 -7.12 -4.75
N GLY A 20 -7.05 -7.26 -3.85
CA GLY A 20 -6.85 -7.85 -2.53
C GLY A 20 -6.38 -9.31 -2.55
N MET A 21 -6.74 -10.10 -3.56
CA MET A 21 -6.26 -11.48 -3.70
C MET A 21 -4.82 -11.58 -4.21
N LEU A 22 -4.36 -10.60 -4.99
CA LEU A 22 -3.10 -10.68 -5.72
C LEU A 22 -2.01 -9.73 -5.19
N HIS A 23 -2.31 -8.86 -4.20
CA HIS A 23 -1.39 -7.81 -3.76
C HIS A 23 -0.07 -8.34 -3.17
N ASP A 24 -0.11 -9.52 -2.59
CA ASP A 24 1.02 -10.12 -1.83
C ASP A 24 1.69 -11.32 -2.52
N LEU A 25 1.57 -11.47 -3.86
CA LEU A 25 2.15 -12.59 -4.61
C LEU A 25 3.66 -12.77 -4.37
N ALA A 26 4.39 -11.67 -4.18
CA ALA A 26 5.82 -11.67 -3.94
C ALA A 26 6.21 -11.46 -2.45
N ARG A 27 5.23 -11.43 -1.52
CA ARG A 27 5.45 -11.06 -0.12
C ARG A 27 6.44 -11.96 0.62
N LEU A 28 6.50 -13.24 0.25
CA LEU A 28 7.37 -14.24 0.88
C LEU A 28 8.72 -14.42 0.16
N TYR A 29 9.01 -13.63 -0.87
CA TYR A 29 10.30 -13.69 -1.55
C TYR A 29 11.40 -13.14 -0.63
N SER A 30 12.59 -13.73 -0.69
CA SER A 30 13.77 -13.21 -0.01
C SER A 30 14.20 -11.85 -0.60
N ALA A 31 14.99 -11.08 0.15
CA ALA A 31 15.53 -9.81 -0.34
C ALA A 31 16.26 -9.96 -1.69
N GLU A 32 17.07 -11.01 -1.83
CA GLU A 32 17.78 -11.32 -3.07
C GLU A 32 16.81 -11.63 -4.22
N GLN A 33 15.76 -12.41 -3.96
CA GLN A 33 14.73 -12.71 -4.96
C GLN A 33 13.97 -11.45 -5.36
N LEU A 34 13.58 -10.61 -4.42
CA LEU A 34 12.88 -9.34 -4.70
C LEU A 34 13.70 -8.44 -5.61
N LEU A 35 15.00 -8.25 -5.33
CA LEU A 35 15.89 -7.43 -6.15
C LEU A 35 16.08 -8.03 -7.54
N ARG A 36 16.35 -9.32 -7.62
CA ARG A 36 16.59 -10.01 -8.89
C ARG A 36 15.35 -10.02 -9.78
N GLU A 37 14.21 -10.45 -9.25
CA GLU A 37 12.96 -10.52 -9.99
C GLU A 37 12.47 -9.12 -10.40
N SER A 38 12.55 -8.12 -9.50
CA SER A 38 12.20 -6.74 -9.84
C SER A 38 13.02 -6.22 -11.03
N ALA A 39 14.33 -6.49 -11.06
CA ALA A 39 15.16 -6.10 -12.19
C ALA A 39 14.75 -6.80 -13.50
N GLN A 40 14.35 -8.07 -13.46
CA GLN A 40 13.86 -8.82 -14.64
C GLN A 40 12.55 -8.21 -15.20
N TYR A 41 11.70 -7.68 -14.34
CA TYR A 41 10.45 -7.01 -14.75
C TYR A 41 10.61 -5.50 -15.01
N GLY A 42 11.85 -4.99 -15.01
CA GLY A 42 12.12 -3.56 -15.27
C GLY A 42 11.66 -2.64 -14.16
N ILE A 43 11.45 -3.15 -12.95
CA ILE A 43 11.07 -2.37 -11.77
C ILE A 43 12.33 -1.74 -11.20
N ALA A 44 12.39 -0.41 -11.22
CA ALA A 44 13.51 0.34 -10.67
C ALA A 44 13.50 0.28 -9.13
N ALA A 45 14.64 -0.06 -8.54
CA ALA A 45 14.87 0.04 -7.10
C ALA A 45 15.60 1.35 -6.81
N ASP A 46 14.96 2.27 -6.08
CA ASP A 46 15.61 3.47 -5.56
C ASP A 46 16.50 3.12 -4.34
N SER A 47 17.21 4.10 -3.77
CA SER A 47 18.08 3.88 -2.62
C SER A 47 17.33 3.27 -1.42
N HIS A 48 16.09 3.70 -1.18
CA HIS A 48 15.26 3.14 -0.10
C HIS A 48 14.94 1.65 -0.34
N ALA A 49 14.56 1.30 -1.56
CA ALA A 49 14.25 -0.09 -1.93
C ALA A 49 15.49 -0.99 -1.93
N LEU A 50 16.68 -0.47 -2.23
CA LEU A 50 17.94 -1.22 -2.12
C LEU A 50 18.29 -1.54 -0.65
N GLU A 51 18.03 -0.61 0.26
CA GLU A 51 18.25 -0.81 1.71
C GLU A 51 17.13 -1.64 2.36
N HIS A 52 15.90 -1.55 1.82
CA HIS A 52 14.70 -2.22 2.33
C HIS A 52 13.97 -3.00 1.23
N PRO A 53 14.56 -4.08 0.67
CA PRO A 53 14.01 -4.78 -0.50
C PRO A 53 12.58 -5.29 -0.35
N VAL A 54 12.12 -5.48 0.88
CA VAL A 54 10.75 -5.93 1.16
C VAL A 54 9.68 -5.03 0.53
N VAL A 55 9.96 -3.74 0.31
CA VAL A 55 8.99 -2.82 -0.30
C VAL A 55 8.74 -3.11 -1.79
N LEU A 56 9.67 -3.82 -2.43
CA LEU A 56 9.54 -4.22 -3.83
C LEU A 56 8.47 -5.31 -4.06
N HIS A 57 8.00 -5.99 -2.99
CA HIS A 57 6.96 -7.00 -3.19
C HIS A 57 5.69 -6.42 -3.82
N ALA A 58 5.34 -5.18 -3.54
CA ALA A 58 4.13 -4.55 -4.07
C ALA A 58 4.21 -4.34 -5.60
N PRO A 59 5.17 -3.61 -6.18
CA PRO A 59 5.28 -3.49 -7.62
C PRO A 59 5.58 -4.83 -8.31
N LEU A 60 6.34 -5.73 -7.67
CA LEU A 60 6.58 -7.06 -8.22
C LEU A 60 5.29 -7.90 -8.24
N SER A 61 4.45 -7.84 -7.21
CA SER A 61 3.14 -8.53 -7.21
C SER A 61 2.25 -8.05 -8.35
N ALA A 62 2.26 -6.75 -8.69
CA ALA A 62 1.53 -6.23 -9.84
C ALA A 62 2.05 -6.82 -11.16
N ALA A 63 3.37 -6.88 -11.34
CA ALA A 63 3.98 -7.49 -12.52
C ALA A 63 3.66 -9.00 -12.64
N LEU A 64 3.69 -9.72 -11.51
CA LEU A 64 3.32 -11.13 -11.47
C LEU A 64 1.81 -11.34 -11.73
N ALA A 65 0.95 -10.47 -11.20
CA ALA A 65 -0.49 -10.49 -11.48
C ALA A 65 -0.77 -10.33 -12.98
N GLN A 66 -0.10 -9.39 -13.62
CA GLN A 66 -0.20 -9.19 -15.06
C GLN A 66 0.32 -10.42 -15.83
N ARG A 67 1.50 -10.91 -15.49
CA ARG A 67 2.20 -11.97 -16.22
C ARG A 67 1.52 -13.33 -16.10
N PHE A 68 1.11 -13.72 -14.89
CA PHE A 68 0.65 -15.09 -14.61
C PHE A 68 -0.86 -15.22 -14.46
N PHE A 69 -1.56 -14.11 -14.18
CA PHE A 69 -3.02 -14.11 -14.00
C PHE A 69 -3.75 -13.31 -15.07
N GLY A 70 -3.02 -12.72 -16.03
CA GLY A 70 -3.63 -11.98 -17.15
C GLY A 70 -4.35 -10.71 -16.71
N VAL A 71 -3.95 -10.08 -15.59
CA VAL A 71 -4.56 -8.85 -15.14
C VAL A 71 -4.08 -7.70 -16.02
N GLU A 72 -5.01 -7.11 -16.78
CA GLU A 72 -4.73 -5.97 -17.69
C GLU A 72 -5.35 -4.66 -17.17
N ASP A 73 -6.20 -4.73 -16.15
CA ASP A 73 -6.88 -3.56 -15.59
C ASP A 73 -5.88 -2.66 -14.84
N ALA A 74 -5.69 -1.45 -15.37
CA ALA A 74 -4.72 -0.49 -14.85
C ALA A 74 -5.01 -0.05 -13.41
N ASP A 75 -6.29 0.03 -13.00
CA ASP A 75 -6.66 0.42 -11.64
C ASP A 75 -6.27 -0.69 -10.65
N VAL A 76 -6.48 -1.97 -11.02
CA VAL A 76 -6.08 -3.12 -10.20
C VAL A 76 -4.57 -3.17 -10.04
N LEU A 77 -3.81 -3.03 -11.12
CA LEU A 77 -2.35 -3.04 -11.10
C LEU A 77 -1.78 -1.85 -10.31
N SER A 78 -2.40 -0.66 -10.44
CA SER A 78 -2.05 0.53 -9.65
C SER A 78 -2.24 0.27 -8.17
N ALA A 79 -3.40 -0.23 -7.76
CA ALA A 79 -3.69 -0.51 -6.37
C ALA A 79 -2.69 -1.52 -5.78
N ILE A 80 -2.39 -2.61 -6.49
CA ILE A 80 -1.38 -3.59 -6.06
C ILE A 80 -0.01 -2.91 -5.92
N THR A 81 0.41 -2.09 -6.88
CA THR A 81 1.72 -1.41 -6.83
C THR A 81 1.87 -0.48 -5.63
N LYS A 82 0.79 0.21 -5.24
CA LYS A 82 0.82 1.28 -4.24
C LYS A 82 0.44 0.84 -2.82
N HIS A 83 0.00 -0.41 -2.62
CA HIS A 83 -0.59 -0.82 -1.35
C HIS A 83 0.35 -0.73 -0.14
N THR A 84 1.67 -0.76 -0.33
CA THR A 84 2.66 -0.76 0.76
C THR A 84 3.14 0.65 1.12
N LEU A 85 3.62 1.40 0.15
CA LEU A 85 4.22 2.73 0.37
C LEU A 85 3.29 3.89 0.04
N GLY A 86 2.21 3.63 -0.69
CA GLY A 86 1.39 4.66 -1.28
C GLY A 86 2.08 5.38 -2.45
N ALA A 87 1.54 6.52 -2.84
CA ALA A 87 2.08 7.39 -3.87
C ALA A 87 1.52 8.81 -3.73
N GLY A 88 2.10 9.78 -4.46
CA GLY A 88 1.58 11.16 -4.53
C GLY A 88 0.21 11.29 -5.21
N GLU A 89 -0.17 10.29 -6.00
CA GLU A 89 -1.50 10.20 -6.60
C GLU A 89 -2.12 8.85 -6.24
N MET A 90 -3.27 8.88 -5.56
CA MET A 90 -4.00 7.71 -5.11
C MET A 90 -5.44 7.76 -5.62
N SER A 91 -5.83 6.80 -6.43
CA SER A 91 -7.23 6.58 -6.78
C SER A 91 -8.02 6.05 -5.57
N PRO A 92 -9.37 6.08 -5.60
CA PRO A 92 -10.17 5.45 -4.55
C PRO A 92 -9.82 3.97 -4.34
N LEU A 93 -9.53 3.21 -5.41
CA LEU A 93 -9.15 1.80 -5.31
C LEU A 93 -7.76 1.62 -4.68
N ASP A 94 -6.80 2.51 -5.00
CA ASP A 94 -5.48 2.52 -4.36
C ASP A 94 -5.61 2.73 -2.84
N CYS A 95 -6.42 3.72 -2.41
CA CYS A 95 -6.70 4.00 -1.00
C CYS A 95 -7.38 2.81 -0.31
N ILE A 96 -8.37 2.20 -0.96
CA ILE A 96 -9.09 1.04 -0.44
C ILE A 96 -8.15 -0.14 -0.18
N LEU A 97 -7.27 -0.45 -1.13
CA LEU A 97 -6.34 -1.57 -0.94
C LEU A 97 -5.29 -1.26 0.14
N TYR A 98 -4.74 -0.05 0.14
CA TYR A 98 -3.79 0.42 1.16
C TYR A 98 -4.37 0.29 2.57
N LEU A 99 -5.62 0.73 2.77
CA LEU A 99 -6.31 0.60 4.05
C LEU A 99 -6.66 -0.85 4.38
N ALA A 100 -7.13 -1.62 3.40
CA ALA A 100 -7.55 -3.00 3.61
C ALA A 100 -6.38 -3.89 4.04
N ASP A 101 -5.19 -3.71 3.46
CA ASP A 101 -3.98 -4.42 3.91
C ASP A 101 -3.52 -3.92 5.29
N GLY A 102 -3.40 -2.60 5.46
CA GLY A 102 -2.92 -2.02 6.71
C GLY A 102 -3.81 -2.29 7.92
N LEU A 103 -5.11 -2.52 7.71
CA LEU A 103 -6.14 -2.66 8.75
C LEU A 103 -6.74 -4.07 8.84
N GLU A 104 -6.16 -5.05 8.15
CA GLU A 104 -6.68 -6.42 8.19
C GLU A 104 -6.75 -6.97 9.62
N PRO A 105 -7.71 -7.88 9.94
CA PRO A 105 -7.91 -8.38 11.31
C PRO A 105 -6.69 -9.10 11.93
N GLY A 106 -5.77 -9.59 11.10
CA GLY A 106 -4.53 -10.23 11.56
C GLY A 106 -3.45 -9.25 12.07
N ARG A 107 -3.62 -7.94 11.86
CA ARG A 107 -2.69 -6.92 12.35
C ARG A 107 -2.99 -6.56 13.80
N ASP A 108 -1.99 -6.61 14.67
CA ASP A 108 -2.11 -6.31 16.09
C ASP A 108 -1.48 -4.94 16.43
N PHE A 109 -2.31 -3.91 16.49
CA PHE A 109 -1.97 -2.59 17.03
C PHE A 109 -3.22 -1.87 17.56
N ALA A 110 -3.03 -1.07 18.62
CA ALA A 110 -4.12 -0.53 19.42
C ALA A 110 -5.20 0.27 18.66
N GLU A 111 -4.83 0.97 17.59
CA GLU A 111 -5.75 1.84 16.85
C GLU A 111 -6.46 1.13 15.69
N ARG A 112 -6.13 -0.13 15.38
CA ARG A 112 -6.61 -0.86 14.20
C ARG A 112 -8.13 -0.85 14.05
N GLU A 113 -8.86 -1.19 15.12
CA GLU A 113 -10.33 -1.26 15.07
C GLU A 113 -10.96 0.10 14.85
N HIS A 114 -10.43 1.14 15.50
CA HIS A 114 -10.88 2.50 15.31
C HIS A 114 -10.65 2.97 13.87
N LEU A 115 -9.48 2.69 13.30
CA LEU A 115 -9.14 3.06 11.92
C LEU A 115 -9.97 2.26 10.90
N ALA A 116 -10.26 0.98 11.18
CA ALA A 116 -11.12 0.17 10.34
C ALA A 116 -12.56 0.71 10.32
N ALA A 117 -13.11 1.09 11.48
CA ALA A 117 -14.43 1.71 11.57
C ALA A 117 -14.46 3.10 10.90
N LEU A 118 -13.37 3.85 10.94
CA LEU A 118 -13.22 5.12 10.23
C LEU A 118 -13.19 4.90 8.71
N ALA A 119 -12.47 3.88 8.24
CA ALA A 119 -12.39 3.53 6.82
C ALA A 119 -13.75 3.18 6.20
N GLU A 120 -14.68 2.63 6.98
CA GLU A 120 -16.04 2.36 6.51
C GLU A 120 -16.87 3.64 6.30
N ARG A 121 -16.52 4.76 6.98
CA ARG A 121 -17.30 6.00 6.97
C ARG A 121 -16.69 7.09 6.10
N ASP A 122 -15.37 7.26 6.16
CA ASP A 122 -14.63 8.33 5.47
C ASP A 122 -13.26 7.82 5.03
N LEU A 123 -13.13 7.53 3.73
CA LEU A 123 -11.91 7.01 3.13
C LEU A 123 -10.74 8.00 3.27
N GLY A 124 -11.00 9.29 3.08
CA GLY A 124 -9.97 10.33 3.14
C GLY A 124 -9.45 10.54 4.56
N GLU A 125 -10.33 10.59 5.55
CA GLU A 125 -9.92 10.72 6.95
C GLU A 125 -9.22 9.45 7.45
N ALA A 126 -9.69 8.27 7.04
CA ALA A 126 -9.02 7.01 7.34
C ALA A 126 -7.59 6.96 6.76
N MET A 127 -7.40 7.42 5.52
CA MET A 127 -6.07 7.55 4.93
C MET A 127 -5.17 8.46 5.78
N ARG A 128 -5.63 9.68 6.12
CA ARG A 128 -4.86 10.61 6.96
C ARG A 128 -4.51 10.00 8.32
N ALA A 129 -5.46 9.35 8.97
CA ALA A 129 -5.25 8.73 10.28
C ALA A 129 -4.28 7.53 10.20
N THR A 130 -4.40 6.68 9.17
CA THR A 130 -3.51 5.53 8.94
C THR A 130 -2.09 6.00 8.62
N ILE A 131 -1.93 7.02 7.77
CA ILE A 131 -0.61 7.61 7.49
C ILE A 131 0.03 8.13 8.79
N ARG A 132 -0.71 8.87 9.63
CA ARG A 132 -0.21 9.32 10.95
C ARG A 132 0.25 8.16 11.83
N SER A 133 -0.51 7.07 11.86
CA SER A 133 -0.14 5.86 12.62
C SER A 133 1.13 5.22 12.08
N THR A 134 1.26 5.09 10.76
CA THR A 134 2.47 4.58 10.10
C THR A 134 3.69 5.43 10.42
N LEU A 135 3.57 6.76 10.35
CA LEU A 135 4.69 7.66 10.66
C LEU A 135 5.14 7.56 12.11
N ARG A 136 4.19 7.45 13.05
CA ARG A 136 4.53 7.21 14.48
C ARG A 136 5.30 5.90 14.64
N TYR A 137 4.85 4.82 13.98
CA TYR A 137 5.53 3.54 13.99
C TYR A 137 6.96 3.64 13.43
N LEU A 138 7.14 4.26 12.27
CA LEU A 138 8.46 4.44 11.64
C LEU A 138 9.39 5.26 12.57
N ASN A 139 8.90 6.36 13.14
CA ASN A 139 9.66 7.20 14.06
C ASN A 139 10.08 6.44 15.33
N GLN A 140 9.17 5.70 15.96
CA GLN A 140 9.47 4.88 17.14
C GLN A 140 10.54 3.82 16.87
N ARG A 141 10.54 3.27 15.65
CA ARG A 141 11.53 2.26 15.20
C ARG A 141 12.78 2.87 14.59
N ARG A 142 12.86 4.20 14.47
CA ARG A 142 13.94 4.91 13.79
C ARG A 142 14.15 4.43 12.35
N LEU A 143 13.06 4.10 11.67
CA LEU A 143 13.07 3.68 10.26
C LEU A 143 12.88 4.90 9.35
N PRO A 144 13.55 4.96 8.21
CA PRO A 144 13.40 6.05 7.26
C PRO A 144 12.00 6.04 6.62
N VAL A 145 11.51 7.23 6.27
CA VAL A 145 10.29 7.38 5.47
C VAL A 145 10.67 7.24 3.99
N ALA A 146 10.03 6.32 3.29
CA ALA A 146 10.22 6.14 1.85
C ALA A 146 9.78 7.39 1.06
N PRO A 147 10.44 7.72 -0.07
CA PRO A 147 10.04 8.84 -0.92
C PRO A 147 8.57 8.79 -1.36
N GLN A 148 8.05 7.61 -1.66
CA GLN A 148 6.65 7.37 -2.04
C GLN A 148 5.70 7.70 -0.88
N THR A 149 6.03 7.30 0.34
CA THR A 149 5.26 7.62 1.54
C THR A 149 5.31 9.13 1.85
N ALA A 150 6.43 9.79 1.62
CA ALA A 150 6.53 11.25 1.74
C ALA A 150 5.64 11.96 0.72
N ALA A 151 5.59 11.48 -0.53
CA ALA A 151 4.70 11.99 -1.56
C ALA A 151 3.21 11.74 -1.20
N LEU A 152 2.88 10.57 -0.64
CA LEU A 152 1.55 10.26 -0.13
C LEU A 152 1.12 11.25 0.97
N MET A 153 1.99 11.53 1.94
CA MET A 153 1.72 12.51 2.99
C MET A 153 1.35 13.87 2.42
N HIS A 154 2.15 14.36 1.48
CA HIS A 154 1.91 15.65 0.83
C HIS A 154 0.56 15.66 0.09
N ALA A 155 0.22 14.60 -0.64
CA ALA A 155 -1.05 14.47 -1.36
C ALA A 155 -2.28 14.53 -0.43
N PHE A 156 -2.14 14.09 0.82
CA PHE A 156 -3.20 14.16 1.83
C PHE A 156 -3.13 15.41 2.72
N GLY A 157 -2.37 16.45 2.29
CA GLY A 157 -2.27 17.73 2.99
C GLY A 157 -1.57 17.63 4.35
N MET A 158 -0.71 16.64 4.52
CA MET A 158 0.06 16.45 5.74
C MET A 158 1.44 17.06 5.56
N GLU A 159 1.68 18.22 6.16
CA GLU A 159 2.99 18.83 6.21
C GLU A 159 3.94 17.99 7.09
N GLN A 160 5.25 18.09 6.81
CA GLN A 160 6.26 17.30 7.49
C GLN A 160 6.09 17.33 9.01
N PHE A 161 6.02 16.17 9.63
CA PHE A 161 6.24 16.07 11.07
C PHE A 161 7.67 16.54 11.36
N GLY A 162 7.78 17.77 11.84
CA GLY A 162 9.06 18.33 12.25
C GLY A 162 9.74 17.40 13.25
N HIS A 163 11.00 17.19 13.04
CA HIS A 163 11.90 16.62 14.04
C HIS A 163 11.90 17.59 15.23
N SER A 164 11.22 17.23 16.30
CA SER A 164 11.37 17.86 17.63
C SER A 164 12.13 16.92 18.52
#